data_200d87ca699a249e6dcf8f4a00cb1562
#
_entry.id   200d87ca699a249e6dcf8f4a00cb1562
#
_cell.length_a   1.000
_cell.length_b   1.000
_cell.length_c   1.000
_cell.angle_alpha   90.00
_cell.angle_beta   90.00
_cell.angle_gamma   90.00
#
_symmetry.space_group_name_H-M   'P 1'
#
loop_
_entity.id
_entity.type
_entity.pdbx_description
1 polymer ?
#
loop_
_entity_poly.entity_id
_entity_poly.type
_entity_poly.pdbx_seq_one_letter_code
_entity_poly.pdbx_strand_id
1 'polypeptide(L)'
;MSKTAIIYWSGTGNTESMATAILEGAKEVNPDTKFFAVSEIPAADAASYDTLILGCPAMGAEVLEEGEFEPFFAELEPNLSGKNVALFGSYGWGDGEWMREWTERTANSGAKLVESEGLMANEAPDDDALSACRALGKKAAAL
;
A
#
# COMPACT_ATOMS: atom_id res chain seq x y z
N MET A 1 -14.77 -6.07 -12.57
CA MET A 1 -13.59 -5.91 -11.72
C MET A 1 -13.94 -5.12 -10.49
N SER A 2 -13.20 -5.35 -9.42
CA SER A 2 -13.38 -4.61 -8.17
C SER A 2 -12.99 -3.14 -8.30
N LYS A 3 -13.58 -2.29 -7.47
CA LYS A 3 -13.10 -0.91 -7.32
C LYS A 3 -11.76 -0.97 -6.61
N THR A 4 -10.72 -0.47 -7.25
CA THR A 4 -9.34 -0.55 -6.76
C THR A 4 -8.76 0.85 -6.59
N ALA A 5 -8.09 1.09 -5.45
CA ALA A 5 -7.37 2.34 -5.19
C ALA A 5 -5.98 2.07 -4.63
N ILE A 6 -5.03 2.89 -5.05
CA ILE A 6 -3.69 2.95 -4.49
C ILE A 6 -3.64 4.20 -3.63
N ILE A 7 -3.27 4.06 -2.35
CA ILE A 7 -3.21 5.18 -1.41
C ILE A 7 -1.88 5.10 -0.68
N TYR A 8 -1.11 6.19 -0.70
CA TYR A 8 0.26 6.15 -0.17
C TYR A 8 0.65 7.46 0.53
N TRP A 9 1.68 7.37 1.36
CA TRP A 9 2.40 8.51 1.92
C TRP A 9 3.87 8.37 1.50
N SER A 10 4.49 9.47 1.09
CA SER A 10 5.90 9.48 0.69
C SER A 10 6.56 10.79 1.10
N GLY A 11 7.73 10.70 1.74
CA GLY A 11 8.49 11.89 2.12
C GLY A 11 9.62 12.17 1.15
N THR A 12 10.39 11.13 0.80
CA THR A 12 11.57 11.26 -0.05
C THR A 12 11.31 10.98 -1.53
N GLY A 13 10.15 10.44 -1.86
CA GLY A 13 9.80 10.04 -3.22
C GLY A 13 10.00 8.55 -3.53
N ASN A 14 10.64 7.80 -2.64
CA ASN A 14 10.88 6.37 -2.89
C ASN A 14 9.59 5.56 -2.91
N THR A 15 8.74 5.74 -1.90
CA THR A 15 7.45 5.04 -1.85
C THR A 15 6.53 5.52 -2.98
N GLU A 16 6.61 6.79 -3.35
CA GLU A 16 5.86 7.33 -4.49
C GLU A 16 6.28 6.66 -5.80
N SER A 17 7.58 6.42 -5.99
CA SER A 17 8.08 5.72 -7.18
C SER A 17 7.52 4.30 -7.24
N MET A 18 7.44 3.62 -6.09
CA MET A 18 6.82 2.30 -6.01
C MET A 18 5.33 2.38 -6.37
N ALA A 19 4.62 3.36 -5.80
CA ALA A 19 3.19 3.55 -6.05
C ALA A 19 2.92 3.79 -7.54
N THR A 20 3.74 4.60 -8.19
CA THR A 20 3.60 4.90 -9.63
C THR A 20 3.77 3.64 -10.48
N ALA A 21 4.76 2.80 -10.15
CA ALA A 21 4.97 1.53 -10.86
C ALA A 21 3.79 0.56 -10.64
N ILE A 22 3.25 0.52 -9.42
CA ILE A 22 2.08 -0.30 -9.12
C ILE A 22 0.89 0.18 -9.96
N LEU A 23 0.71 1.49 -10.07
CA LEU A 23 -0.36 2.07 -10.90
C LEU A 23 -0.23 1.68 -12.38
N GLU A 24 0.99 1.71 -12.90
CA GLU A 24 1.25 1.28 -14.28
C GLU A 24 0.76 -0.15 -14.51
N GLY A 25 1.13 -1.07 -13.63
CA GLY A 25 0.69 -2.46 -13.72
C GLY A 25 -0.81 -2.61 -13.53
N ALA A 26 -1.37 -1.93 -12.55
CA ALA A 26 -2.80 -2.02 -12.26
C ALA A 26 -3.66 -1.55 -13.43
N LYS A 27 -3.27 -0.46 -14.07
CA LYS A 27 -4.05 0.10 -15.19
C LYS A 27 -4.03 -0.76 -16.45
N GLU A 28 -3.06 -1.62 -16.60
CA GLU A 28 -3.07 -2.57 -17.72
C GLU A 28 -4.23 -3.58 -17.61
N VAL A 29 -4.68 -3.83 -16.38
CA VAL A 29 -5.75 -4.79 -16.09
C VAL A 29 -7.06 -4.08 -15.78
N ASN A 30 -7.00 -3.00 -14.99
CA ASN A 30 -8.16 -2.22 -14.58
C ASN A 30 -7.88 -0.73 -14.80
N PRO A 31 -8.27 -0.19 -15.98
CA PRO A 31 -8.01 1.23 -16.29
C PRO A 31 -8.64 2.22 -15.32
N ASP A 32 -9.64 1.80 -14.56
CA ASP A 32 -10.34 2.67 -13.61
C ASP A 32 -9.67 2.71 -12.22
N THR A 33 -8.51 2.09 -12.06
CA THR A 33 -7.75 2.13 -10.79
C THR A 33 -7.49 3.59 -10.39
N LYS A 34 -7.83 3.92 -9.14
CA LYS A 34 -7.63 5.27 -8.59
C LYS A 34 -6.30 5.37 -7.88
N PHE A 35 -5.78 6.59 -7.75
CA PHE A 35 -4.44 6.83 -7.22
C PHE A 35 -4.47 8.11 -6.38
N PHE A 36 -4.14 7.96 -5.09
CA PHE A 36 -4.19 9.08 -4.14
C PHE A 36 -2.97 9.10 -3.22
N ALA A 37 -2.47 10.31 -2.95
CA ALA A 37 -1.68 10.51 -1.74
C ALA A 37 -2.67 10.46 -0.56
N VAL A 38 -2.22 10.04 0.61
CA VAL A 38 -3.09 9.85 1.78
C VAL A 38 -3.85 11.13 2.15
N SER A 39 -3.27 12.31 1.90
CA SER A 39 -3.91 13.60 2.18
C SER A 39 -5.05 13.94 1.22
N GLU A 40 -5.19 13.20 0.13
CA GLU A 40 -6.17 13.48 -0.91
C GLU A 40 -7.49 12.71 -0.75
N ILE A 41 -7.56 11.77 0.18
CA ILE A 41 -8.74 10.93 0.35
C ILE A 41 -9.02 10.66 1.84
N PRO A 42 -10.25 10.93 2.31
CA PRO A 42 -10.63 10.55 3.67
C PRO A 42 -10.75 9.02 3.80
N ALA A 43 -10.51 8.51 5.02
CA ALA A 43 -10.63 7.08 5.29
C ALA A 43 -12.04 6.55 4.97
N ALA A 44 -13.08 7.35 5.21
CA ALA A 44 -14.45 6.97 4.90
C ALA A 44 -14.67 6.70 3.41
N ASP A 45 -14.03 7.50 2.55
CA ASP A 45 -14.10 7.31 1.10
C ASP A 45 -13.27 6.10 0.67
N ALA A 46 -12.11 5.91 1.28
CA ALA A 46 -11.26 4.74 1.02
C ALA A 46 -11.99 3.44 1.34
N ALA A 47 -12.83 3.45 2.37
CA ALA A 47 -13.60 2.27 2.78
C ALA A 47 -14.61 1.80 1.72
N SER A 48 -14.90 2.63 0.71
CA SER A 48 -15.82 2.25 -0.37
C SER A 48 -15.17 1.38 -1.45
N TYR A 49 -13.85 1.22 -1.41
CA TYR A 49 -13.13 0.40 -2.40
C TYR A 49 -13.06 -1.06 -1.95
N ASP A 50 -13.10 -1.95 -2.92
CA ASP A 50 -13.05 -3.41 -2.67
C ASP A 50 -11.61 -3.90 -2.51
N THR A 51 -10.69 -3.27 -3.23
CA THR A 51 -9.27 -3.61 -3.22
C THR A 51 -8.47 -2.34 -2.93
N LEU A 52 -7.64 -2.41 -1.90
CA LEU A 52 -6.81 -1.28 -1.48
C LEU A 52 -5.33 -1.68 -1.53
N ILE A 53 -4.53 -0.87 -2.21
CA ILE A 53 -3.09 -1.05 -2.27
C ILE A 53 -2.50 0.12 -1.50
N LEU A 54 -1.99 -0.17 -0.30
CA LEU A 54 -1.60 0.86 0.67
C LEU A 54 -0.09 0.92 0.82
N GLY A 55 0.47 2.13 0.72
CA GLY A 55 1.90 2.34 0.78
C GLY A 55 2.34 3.36 1.81
N CYS A 56 3.37 3.00 2.58
CA CYS A 56 3.96 3.86 3.59
C CYS A 56 5.38 3.38 3.89
N PRO A 57 6.39 4.28 3.91
CA PRO A 57 7.75 3.88 4.24
C PRO A 57 7.91 3.62 5.74
N ALA A 58 9.00 2.93 6.10
CA ALA A 58 9.42 2.81 7.48
C ALA A 58 9.89 4.17 7.98
N MET A 59 9.37 4.60 9.13
CA MET A 59 9.73 5.88 9.73
C MET A 59 10.31 5.67 11.13
N GLY A 60 11.26 6.52 11.51
CA GLY A 60 11.81 6.56 12.86
C GLY A 60 12.18 5.17 13.40
N ALA A 61 11.47 4.70 14.40
CA ALA A 61 11.70 3.41 15.06
C ALA A 61 10.96 2.26 14.36
N GLU A 62 11.01 2.21 13.04
CA GLU A 62 10.32 1.21 12.21
C GLU A 62 8.81 1.16 12.47
N VAL A 63 8.17 2.32 12.29
CA VAL A 63 6.71 2.46 12.41
C VAL A 63 6.19 3.16 11.16
N LEU A 64 4.87 3.13 10.98
CA LEU A 64 4.22 3.90 9.92
C LEU A 64 4.38 5.40 10.21
N GLU A 65 4.30 6.21 9.16
CA GLU A 65 4.37 7.65 9.32
C GLU A 65 3.23 8.12 10.25
N GLU A 66 3.57 8.85 11.30
CA GLU A 66 2.66 9.13 12.41
C GLU A 66 1.74 10.35 12.22
N GLY A 67 2.14 11.29 11.35
CA GLY A 67 1.41 12.53 11.19
C GLY A 67 0.14 12.42 10.35
N GLU A 68 0.19 11.66 9.29
CA GLU A 68 -0.93 11.52 8.35
C GLU A 68 -1.35 10.07 8.11
N PHE A 69 -0.40 9.18 7.88
CA PHE A 69 -0.72 7.81 7.47
C PHE A 69 -1.27 6.97 8.62
N GLU A 70 -0.64 6.98 9.79
CA GLU A 70 -1.13 6.21 10.93
C GLU A 70 -2.56 6.61 11.34
N PRO A 71 -2.90 7.89 11.46
CA PRO A 71 -4.29 8.28 11.75
C PRO A 71 -5.26 7.82 10.66
N PHE A 72 -4.87 7.93 9.40
CA PHE A 72 -5.69 7.46 8.28
C PHE A 72 -5.93 5.96 8.37
N PHE A 73 -4.87 5.19 8.58
CA PHE A 73 -4.97 3.73 8.64
C PHE A 73 -5.78 3.28 9.85
N ALA A 74 -5.61 3.92 11.00
CA ALA A 74 -6.37 3.62 12.20
C ALA A 74 -7.88 3.80 11.98
N GLU A 75 -8.28 4.83 11.23
CA GLU A 75 -9.69 5.05 10.89
C GLU A 75 -10.19 4.03 9.86
N LEU A 76 -9.35 3.63 8.93
CA LEU A 76 -9.69 2.67 7.89
C LEU A 76 -9.77 1.23 8.41
N GLU A 77 -8.90 0.91 9.37
CA GLU A 77 -8.71 -0.45 9.88
C GLU A 77 -10.00 -1.19 10.25
N PRO A 78 -10.96 -0.58 10.97
CA PRO A 78 -12.21 -1.27 11.30
C PRO A 78 -13.06 -1.65 10.09
N ASN A 79 -12.77 -1.08 8.93
CA ASN A 79 -13.55 -1.29 7.70
C ASN A 79 -12.85 -2.20 6.69
N LEU A 80 -11.74 -2.84 7.08
CA LEU A 80 -10.96 -3.67 6.16
C LEU A 80 -11.45 -5.11 6.02
N SER A 81 -12.33 -5.56 6.91
CA SER A 81 -12.83 -6.93 6.88
C SER A 81 -13.42 -7.29 5.51
N GLY A 82 -12.92 -8.38 4.92
CA GLY A 82 -13.40 -8.86 3.63
C GLY A 82 -12.84 -8.15 2.41
N LYS A 83 -12.08 -7.07 2.59
CA LYS A 83 -11.46 -6.36 1.47
C LYS A 83 -10.14 -7.01 1.08
N ASN A 84 -9.77 -6.88 -0.19
CA ASN A 84 -8.46 -7.29 -0.66
C ASN A 84 -7.47 -6.16 -0.38
N VAL A 85 -6.38 -6.45 0.33
CA VAL A 85 -5.40 -5.43 0.70
C VAL A 85 -3.99 -5.89 0.35
N ALA A 86 -3.25 -5.03 -0.32
CA ALA A 86 -1.83 -5.21 -0.58
C ALA A 86 -1.08 -4.06 0.09
N LEU A 87 0.10 -4.34 0.63
CA LEU A 87 0.93 -3.36 1.32
C LEU A 87 2.27 -3.21 0.62
N PHE A 88 2.79 -1.99 0.61
CA PHE A 88 4.12 -1.73 0.05
C PHE A 88 4.79 -0.55 0.76
N GLY A 89 6.10 -0.44 0.59
CA GLY A 89 6.83 0.71 1.12
C GLY A 89 8.34 0.55 1.00
N SER A 90 9.05 1.67 1.13
CA SER A 90 10.50 1.70 1.13
C SER A 90 11.04 1.81 2.56
N TYR A 91 12.30 1.43 2.76
CA TYR A 91 12.96 1.59 4.06
C TYR A 91 14.44 1.91 3.84
N GLY A 92 15.04 2.63 4.78
CA GLY A 92 16.45 3.01 4.71
C GLY A 92 17.33 2.13 5.58
N TRP A 93 16.92 1.90 6.84
CA TRP A 93 17.64 1.05 7.79
C TRP A 93 16.63 0.12 8.46
N GLY A 94 17.13 -0.84 9.21
CA GLY A 94 16.28 -1.88 9.78
C GLY A 94 16.12 -3.03 8.80
N ASP A 95 15.24 -3.97 9.14
CA ASP A 95 15.09 -5.23 8.39
C ASP A 95 13.67 -5.54 7.96
N GLY A 96 12.79 -4.53 7.93
CA GLY A 96 11.41 -4.72 7.51
C GLY A 96 10.44 -4.99 8.66
N GLU A 97 10.85 -4.74 9.90
CA GLU A 97 9.97 -4.94 11.05
C GLU A 97 8.66 -4.16 10.93
N TRP A 98 8.73 -2.91 10.46
CA TRP A 98 7.52 -2.09 10.26
C TRP A 98 6.52 -2.76 9.33
N MET A 99 7.01 -3.41 8.29
CA MET A 99 6.15 -4.08 7.32
C MET A 99 5.59 -5.39 7.88
N ARG A 100 6.38 -6.13 8.66
CA ARG A 100 5.89 -7.35 9.30
C ARG A 100 4.78 -7.04 10.29
N GLU A 101 4.95 -6.00 11.09
CA GLU A 101 3.94 -5.57 12.06
C GLU A 101 2.68 -5.04 11.35
N TRP A 102 2.87 -4.27 10.29
CA TRP A 102 1.76 -3.72 9.51
C TRP A 102 0.98 -4.84 8.81
N THR A 103 1.69 -5.82 8.26
CA THR A 103 1.07 -6.99 7.62
C THR A 103 0.22 -7.76 8.62
N GLU A 104 0.76 -8.02 9.81
CA GLU A 104 0.03 -8.71 10.87
C GLU A 104 -1.19 -7.92 11.33
N ARG A 105 -1.02 -6.62 11.55
CA ARG A 105 -2.11 -5.72 11.93
C ARG A 105 -3.23 -5.74 10.88
N THR A 106 -2.87 -5.70 9.61
CA THR A 106 -3.82 -5.72 8.50
C THR A 106 -4.56 -7.06 8.44
N ALA A 107 -3.84 -8.16 8.57
CA ALA A 107 -4.45 -9.49 8.60
C ALA A 107 -5.42 -9.63 9.77
N ASN A 108 -5.05 -9.12 10.93
CA ASN A 108 -5.90 -9.18 12.13
C ASN A 108 -7.18 -8.36 12.00
N SER A 109 -7.22 -7.40 11.08
CA SER A 109 -8.43 -6.62 10.82
C SER A 109 -9.48 -7.37 10.00
N GLY A 110 -9.14 -8.58 9.53
CA GLY A 110 -10.04 -9.39 8.69
C GLY A 110 -9.85 -9.17 7.20
N ALA A 111 -8.86 -8.37 6.80
CA ALA A 111 -8.55 -8.16 5.39
C ALA A 111 -7.99 -9.43 4.75
N LYS A 112 -8.24 -9.57 3.45
CA LYS A 112 -7.64 -10.63 2.64
C LYS A 112 -6.36 -10.07 2.03
N LEU A 113 -5.20 -10.55 2.49
CA LEU A 113 -3.93 -10.06 1.95
C LEU A 113 -3.70 -10.61 0.54
N VAL A 114 -3.41 -9.69 -0.38
CA VAL A 114 -3.10 -10.06 -1.78
C VAL A 114 -1.78 -10.85 -1.83
N GLU A 115 -0.80 -10.43 -1.02
CA GLU A 115 0.44 -11.15 -0.79
C GLU A 115 0.59 -11.39 0.71
N SER A 116 1.15 -12.53 1.09
CA SER A 116 1.35 -12.86 2.50
C SER A 116 2.32 -11.90 3.19
N GLU A 117 3.17 -11.22 2.44
CA GLU A 117 4.10 -10.21 2.94
C GLU A 117 3.96 -8.95 2.12
N GLY A 118 4.13 -7.78 2.76
CA GLY A 118 4.15 -6.52 2.06
C GLY A 118 5.38 -6.40 1.17
N LEU A 119 5.24 -5.69 0.06
CA LEU A 119 6.32 -5.47 -0.89
C LEU A 119 7.25 -4.36 -0.38
N MET A 120 8.53 -4.66 -0.24
CA MET A 120 9.52 -3.73 0.30
C MET A 120 10.62 -3.42 -0.71
N ALA A 121 11.13 -2.18 -0.65
CA ALA A 121 12.32 -1.79 -1.39
C ALA A 121 13.27 -1.06 -0.44
N ASN A 122 14.56 -1.39 -0.48
CA ASN A 122 15.56 -0.69 0.32
C ASN A 122 15.95 0.61 -0.38
N GLU A 123 15.67 1.74 0.25
CA GLU A 123 15.90 3.07 -0.30
C GLU A 123 15.19 3.26 -1.65
N ALA A 124 15.85 3.83 -2.66
CA ALA A 124 15.23 4.00 -3.98
C ALA A 124 14.99 2.64 -4.63
N PRO A 125 13.78 2.38 -5.16
CA PRO A 125 13.50 1.10 -5.79
C PRO A 125 14.34 0.94 -7.07
N ASP A 126 15.01 -0.22 -7.18
CA ASP A 126 15.77 -0.57 -8.38
C ASP A 126 14.82 -1.18 -9.43
N ASP A 127 15.38 -1.59 -10.57
CA ASP A 127 14.58 -2.15 -11.67
C ASP A 127 13.82 -3.41 -11.25
N ASP A 128 14.41 -4.26 -10.42
CA ASP A 128 13.75 -5.47 -9.93
C ASP A 128 12.59 -5.11 -9.02
N ALA A 129 12.77 -4.13 -8.13
CA ALA A 129 11.72 -3.66 -7.24
C ALA A 129 10.57 -3.04 -8.03
N LEU A 130 10.87 -2.22 -9.05
CA LEU A 130 9.85 -1.60 -9.89
C LEU A 130 9.08 -2.66 -10.69
N SER A 131 9.76 -3.69 -11.17
CA SER A 131 9.12 -4.83 -11.84
C SER A 131 8.15 -5.56 -10.91
N ALA A 132 8.58 -5.79 -9.66
CA ALA A 132 7.73 -6.41 -8.65
C ALA A 132 6.51 -5.53 -8.33
N CYS A 133 6.69 -4.20 -8.31
CA CYS A 133 5.59 -3.27 -8.12
C CYS A 133 4.54 -3.38 -9.24
N ARG A 134 4.99 -3.42 -10.49
CA ARG A 134 4.06 -3.58 -11.63
C ARG A 134 3.30 -4.90 -11.53
N ALA A 135 3.99 -5.98 -11.16
CA ALA A 135 3.37 -7.29 -10.99
C ALA A 135 2.33 -7.27 -9.86
N LEU A 136 2.63 -6.60 -8.76
CA LEU A 136 1.68 -6.46 -7.65
C LEU A 136 0.42 -5.71 -8.10
N GLY A 137 0.61 -4.62 -8.87
CA GLY A 137 -0.50 -3.85 -9.40
C GLY A 137 -1.41 -4.69 -10.28
N LYS A 138 -0.84 -5.48 -11.18
CA LYS A 138 -1.62 -6.38 -12.04
C LYS A 138 -2.39 -7.40 -11.23
N LYS A 139 -1.74 -8.01 -10.25
CA LYS A 139 -2.36 -9.05 -9.42
C LYS A 139 -3.53 -8.49 -8.61
N ALA A 140 -3.31 -7.37 -7.95
CA ALA A 140 -4.34 -6.76 -7.09
C ALA A 140 -5.52 -6.24 -7.92
N ALA A 141 -5.26 -5.57 -9.04
CA ALA A 141 -6.31 -4.98 -9.88
C ALA A 141 -7.16 -6.03 -10.59
N ALA A 142 -6.68 -7.26 -10.69
CA ALA A 142 -7.41 -8.35 -11.32
C ALA A 142 -8.43 -9.01 -10.39
N LEU A 143 -8.43 -8.68 -9.12
CA LEU A 143 -9.33 -9.28 -8.11
C LEU A 143 -10.74 -8.72 -8.17
#